data_eb4bc35410cbc1e302a6559374efe830
#
_entry.id   eb4bc35410cbc1e302a6559374efe830
#
_cell.length_a   1.000
_cell.length_b   1.000
_cell.length_c   1.000
_cell.angle_alpha   90.00
_cell.angle_beta   90.00
_cell.angle_gamma   90.00
#
_symmetry.space_group_name_H-M   'P 1'
#
loop_
_entity.id
_entity.type
_entity.pdbx_description
1 polymer ?
#
loop_
_entity_poly.entity_id
_entity_poly.type
_entity_poly.pdbx_seq_one_letter_code
_entity_poly.pdbx_strand_id
1 'polypeptide(L)'
;DKVASDSKLSFFAGEIIASMTNTSMYTFELAPMATLIEQALIKRMCEMIGFGEGNGTLTTGGSNGNMLGIMCARQQINPIGQRQGYDGRNYVLFVSSESHYSVLMAANVLGIGYDNVIKVACDDDGLIRVDRLEEEIHRSRSEGKTPFCVVATAGTTVRGAFDPIRDLSEICLREELWLHVDAAWGGTCLFSAKHRI
;
A
#
# COMPACT_ATOMS: atom_id res chain seq x y z
N ASP A 1 16.53 -11.31 11.60
CA ASP A 1 16.26 -9.87 11.81
C ASP A 1 16.78 -9.06 10.66
N LYS A 2 16.04 -9.09 9.53
CA LYS A 2 16.44 -8.38 8.32
C LYS A 2 16.12 -6.88 8.34
N VAL A 3 15.49 -6.40 9.39
CA VAL A 3 15.10 -4.98 9.55
C VAL A 3 15.93 -4.24 10.61
N ALA A 4 16.84 -4.93 11.29
CA ALA A 4 17.81 -4.26 12.15
C ALA A 4 18.86 -3.60 11.26
N SER A 5 18.56 -2.39 10.76
CA SER A 5 19.55 -1.54 10.17
C SER A 5 20.64 -1.25 11.20
N ASP A 6 21.89 -1.27 10.79
CA ASP A 6 23.00 -0.75 11.58
C ASP A 6 22.62 0.67 12.06
N SER A 7 22.19 0.77 13.32
CA SER A 7 21.78 2.03 13.89
C SER A 7 23.01 2.94 13.99
N LYS A 8 23.11 3.88 13.08
CA LYS A 8 24.16 4.88 13.13
C LYS A 8 23.96 5.77 14.35
N LEU A 9 25.04 6.22 14.97
CA LEU A 9 25.00 7.09 16.15
C LEU A 9 24.07 8.30 15.96
N SER A 10 23.96 8.81 14.73
CA SER A 10 23.07 9.92 14.38
C SER A 10 21.58 9.58 14.56
N PHE A 11 21.16 8.35 14.27
CA PHE A 11 19.78 7.92 14.49
C PHE A 11 19.49 7.77 15.99
N PHE A 12 20.44 7.20 16.73
CA PHE A 12 20.31 7.06 18.19
C PHE A 12 20.23 8.42 18.89
N ALA A 13 21.07 9.40 18.48
CA ALA A 13 21.00 10.75 18.98
C ALA A 13 19.66 11.44 18.66
N GLY A 14 19.13 11.22 17.45
CA GLY A 14 17.81 11.71 17.05
C GLY A 14 16.69 11.14 17.91
N GLU A 15 16.72 9.85 18.20
CA GLU A 15 15.73 9.20 19.06
C GLU A 15 15.79 9.71 20.52
N ILE A 16 16.99 9.94 21.06
CA ILE A 16 17.14 10.55 22.37
C ILE A 16 16.53 11.95 22.40
N ILE A 17 16.81 12.79 21.39
CA ILE A 17 16.25 14.15 21.31
C ILE A 17 14.73 14.09 21.19
N ALA A 18 14.20 13.23 20.33
CA ALA A 18 12.76 13.06 20.17
C ALA A 18 12.09 12.66 21.50
N SER A 19 12.69 11.72 22.24
CA SER A 19 12.21 11.29 23.56
C SER A 19 12.28 12.41 24.59
N MET A 20 13.35 13.19 24.59
CA MET A 20 13.54 14.31 25.52
C MET A 20 12.57 15.46 25.27
N THR A 21 12.31 15.79 24.02
CA THR A 21 11.37 16.87 23.64
C THR A 21 9.91 16.44 23.83
N ASN A 22 9.65 15.13 23.77
CA ASN A 22 8.31 14.53 23.94
C ASN A 22 7.19 15.31 23.22
N THR A 23 7.46 15.72 21.98
CA THR A 23 6.56 16.55 21.21
C THR A 23 5.32 15.75 20.78
N SER A 24 4.14 16.19 21.18
CA SER A 24 2.89 15.64 20.69
C SER A 24 2.66 16.08 19.26
N MET A 25 2.69 15.13 18.31
CA MET A 25 2.44 15.39 16.89
C MET A 25 0.94 15.36 16.54
N TYR A 26 0.09 15.71 17.50
CA TYR A 26 -1.36 15.59 17.39
C TYR A 26 -1.98 16.59 16.41
N THR A 27 -1.59 17.85 16.50
CA THR A 27 -2.07 18.91 15.60
C THR A 27 -0.94 19.84 15.17
N PHE A 28 -1.20 20.63 14.11
CA PHE A 28 -0.26 21.64 13.64
C PHE A 28 0.08 22.66 14.75
N GLU A 29 -0.90 23.08 15.54
CA GLU A 29 -0.71 24.07 16.60
C GLU A 29 0.24 23.57 17.69
N LEU A 30 0.23 22.27 17.98
CA LEU A 30 1.12 21.66 18.98
C LEU A 30 2.49 21.30 18.43
N ALA A 31 2.57 20.97 17.14
CA ALA A 31 3.80 20.50 16.49
C ALA A 31 3.97 21.09 15.07
N PRO A 32 4.03 22.43 14.92
CA PRO A 32 4.08 23.05 13.60
C PRO A 32 5.33 22.62 12.81
N MET A 33 6.47 22.53 13.47
CA MET A 33 7.73 22.13 12.81
C MET A 33 7.69 20.68 12.36
N ALA A 34 7.13 19.76 13.16
CA ALA A 34 7.01 18.37 12.79
C ALA A 34 6.09 18.19 11.58
N THR A 35 4.97 18.89 11.54
CA THR A 35 4.05 18.88 10.40
C THR A 35 4.70 19.42 9.12
N LEU A 36 5.43 20.52 9.22
CA LEU A 36 6.16 21.08 8.06
C LEU A 36 7.26 20.15 7.55
N ILE A 37 7.96 19.46 8.44
CA ILE A 37 8.97 18.47 8.08
C ILE A 37 8.32 17.28 7.38
N GLU A 38 7.20 16.75 7.90
CA GLU A 38 6.44 15.68 7.27
C GLU A 38 6.04 16.07 5.84
N GLN A 39 5.43 17.24 5.68
CA GLN A 39 5.02 17.74 4.36
C GLN A 39 6.19 17.87 3.39
N ALA A 40 7.32 18.42 3.85
CA ALA A 40 8.52 18.56 3.03
C ALA A 40 9.10 17.21 2.62
N LEU A 41 9.13 16.22 3.51
CA LEU A 41 9.58 14.86 3.22
C LEU A 41 8.65 14.16 2.23
N ILE A 42 7.35 14.21 2.42
CA ILE A 42 6.36 13.62 1.53
C ILE A 42 6.46 14.24 0.13
N LYS A 43 6.52 15.57 0.05
CA LYS A 43 6.71 16.27 -1.23
C LYS A 43 7.99 15.78 -1.93
N ARG A 44 9.10 15.72 -1.20
CA ARG A 44 10.37 15.26 -1.76
C ARG A 44 10.32 13.80 -2.22
N MET A 45 9.65 12.94 -1.48
CA MET A 45 9.44 11.54 -1.87
C MET A 45 8.59 11.45 -3.14
N CYS A 46 7.48 12.18 -3.23
CA CYS A 46 6.63 12.23 -4.41
C CYS A 46 7.40 12.69 -5.67
N GLU A 47 8.22 13.73 -5.54
CA GLU A 47 9.11 14.18 -6.62
C GLU A 47 10.08 13.08 -7.07
N MET A 48 10.70 12.37 -6.12
CA MET A 48 11.69 11.33 -6.40
C MET A 48 11.09 10.11 -7.08
N ILE A 49 9.86 9.73 -6.75
CA ILE A 49 9.17 8.59 -7.34
C ILE A 49 8.35 8.94 -8.59
N GLY A 50 8.28 10.22 -8.94
CA GLY A 50 7.54 10.67 -10.12
C GLY A 50 6.03 10.81 -9.93
N PHE A 51 5.56 10.93 -8.68
CA PHE A 51 4.14 11.08 -8.34
C PHE A 51 3.59 12.50 -8.62
N GLY A 52 4.42 13.43 -9.11
CA GLY A 52 4.01 14.79 -9.43
C GLY A 52 3.43 15.52 -8.21
N GLU A 53 2.17 15.92 -8.30
CA GLU A 53 1.40 16.57 -7.23
C GLU A 53 0.85 15.57 -6.17
N GLY A 54 1.46 14.40 -6.06
CA GLY A 54 1.08 13.39 -5.08
C GLY A 54 1.11 13.90 -3.65
N ASN A 55 0.37 13.22 -2.79
CA ASN A 55 0.32 13.50 -1.36
C ASN A 55 0.49 12.21 -0.57
N GLY A 56 0.70 12.32 0.73
CA GLY A 56 0.90 11.17 1.59
C GLY A 56 0.91 11.53 3.06
N THR A 57 1.12 10.53 3.88
CA THR A 57 1.32 10.67 5.32
C THR A 57 2.28 9.61 5.82
N LEU A 58 2.96 9.89 6.92
CA LEU A 58 3.75 8.89 7.64
C LEU A 58 2.82 7.94 8.39
N THR A 59 3.14 6.65 8.34
CA THR A 59 2.36 5.59 8.98
C THR A 59 3.18 4.86 10.04
N THR A 60 2.51 4.18 10.96
CA THR A 60 3.16 3.42 12.04
C THR A 60 3.79 2.10 11.56
N GLY A 61 3.78 1.85 10.27
CA GLY A 61 4.38 0.68 9.61
C GLY A 61 3.62 0.30 8.35
N GLY A 62 4.21 -0.62 7.55
CA GLY A 62 3.65 -1.07 6.26
C GLY A 62 2.23 -1.61 6.37
N SER A 63 1.90 -2.31 7.45
CA SER A 63 0.53 -2.83 7.67
C SER A 63 -0.50 -1.70 7.79
N ASN A 64 -0.15 -0.59 8.43
CA ASN A 64 -1.01 0.59 8.52
C ASN A 64 -1.08 1.30 7.15
N GLY A 65 0.04 1.38 6.43
CA GLY A 65 0.07 1.90 5.05
C GLY A 65 -0.84 1.12 4.11
N ASN A 66 -0.78 -0.21 4.13
CA ASN A 66 -1.66 -1.07 3.34
C ASN A 66 -3.14 -0.85 3.69
N MET A 67 -3.46 -0.76 4.97
CA MET A 67 -4.83 -0.48 5.41
C MET A 67 -5.34 0.87 4.89
N LEU A 68 -4.54 1.93 4.97
CA LEU A 68 -4.90 3.25 4.45
C LEU A 68 -5.06 3.24 2.94
N GLY A 69 -4.16 2.59 2.19
CA GLY A 69 -4.26 2.48 0.73
C GLY A 69 -5.54 1.75 0.29
N ILE A 70 -5.87 0.63 0.94
CA ILE A 70 -7.10 -0.12 0.65
C ILE A 70 -8.35 0.68 1.07
N MET A 71 -8.27 1.44 2.16
CA MET A 71 -9.34 2.36 2.57
C MET A 71 -9.59 3.44 1.52
N CYS A 72 -8.53 4.03 0.95
CA CYS A 72 -8.65 4.99 -0.14
C CYS A 72 -9.31 4.37 -1.37
N ALA A 73 -8.88 3.16 -1.76
CA ALA A 73 -9.48 2.41 -2.86
C ALA A 73 -10.99 2.17 -2.65
N ARG A 74 -11.37 1.74 -1.45
CA ARG A 74 -12.78 1.55 -1.08
C ARG A 74 -13.56 2.86 -1.12
N GLN A 75 -12.96 3.95 -0.66
CA GLN A 75 -13.60 5.27 -0.66
C GLN A 75 -13.82 5.78 -2.09
N GLN A 76 -12.91 5.47 -3.00
CA GLN A 76 -13.05 5.85 -4.41
C GLN A 76 -14.22 5.12 -5.08
N ILE A 77 -14.37 3.82 -4.86
CA ILE A 77 -15.48 3.04 -5.45
C ILE A 77 -16.82 3.31 -4.78
N ASN A 78 -16.82 3.75 -3.52
CA ASN A 78 -18.02 4.11 -2.76
C ASN A 78 -17.86 5.49 -2.07
N PRO A 79 -17.95 6.60 -2.83
CA PRO A 79 -17.73 7.94 -2.29
C PRO A 79 -18.68 8.34 -1.17
N ILE A 80 -19.90 7.80 -1.17
CA ILE A 80 -20.89 8.08 -0.12
C ILE A 80 -20.72 7.20 1.12
N GLY A 81 -19.86 6.19 1.05
CA GLY A 81 -19.65 5.19 2.10
C GLY A 81 -19.18 5.77 3.42
N GLN A 82 -18.46 6.89 3.41
CA GLN A 82 -18.08 7.59 4.64
C GLN A 82 -19.28 8.13 5.45
N ARG A 83 -20.43 8.36 4.80
CA ARG A 83 -21.65 8.88 5.45
C ARG A 83 -22.71 7.82 5.68
N GLN A 84 -22.80 6.84 4.77
CA GLN A 84 -23.90 5.87 4.75
C GLN A 84 -23.42 4.43 5.05
N GLY A 85 -22.09 4.23 5.14
CA GLY A 85 -21.53 2.90 5.33
C GLY A 85 -21.53 2.08 4.04
N TYR A 86 -21.59 0.77 4.20
CA TYR A 86 -21.63 -0.17 3.08
C TYR A 86 -22.96 -0.05 2.32
N ASP A 87 -22.86 -0.06 0.99
CA ASP A 87 -23.99 0.07 0.07
C ASP A 87 -24.60 -1.28 -0.37
N GLY A 88 -24.20 -2.36 0.28
CA GLY A 88 -24.67 -3.71 0.01
C GLY A 88 -23.96 -4.45 -1.14
N ARG A 89 -23.02 -3.80 -1.85
CA ARG A 89 -22.20 -4.46 -2.86
C ARG A 89 -21.17 -5.38 -2.22
N ASN A 90 -20.89 -6.51 -2.88
CA ASN A 90 -19.86 -7.45 -2.43
C ASN A 90 -18.50 -7.07 -3.05
N TYR A 91 -17.76 -6.21 -2.35
CA TYR A 91 -16.47 -5.71 -2.80
C TYR A 91 -15.37 -6.77 -2.67
N VAL A 92 -14.58 -6.96 -3.73
CA VAL A 92 -13.44 -7.89 -3.73
C VAL A 92 -12.16 -7.19 -4.17
N LEU A 93 -11.04 -7.60 -3.58
CA LEU A 93 -9.72 -7.17 -3.96
C LEU A 93 -8.82 -8.36 -4.27
N PHE A 94 -7.80 -8.14 -5.10
CA PHE A 94 -6.90 -9.18 -5.59
C PHE A 94 -5.50 -8.95 -5.07
N VAL A 95 -4.85 -10.04 -4.66
CA VAL A 95 -3.48 -10.01 -4.14
C VAL A 95 -2.70 -11.21 -4.67
N SER A 96 -1.40 -11.10 -4.75
CA SER A 96 -0.51 -12.25 -4.92
C SER A 96 -0.69 -13.26 -3.78
N SER A 97 -0.59 -14.56 -4.07
CA SER A 97 -0.53 -15.59 -3.02
C SER A 97 0.65 -15.41 -2.06
N GLU A 98 1.70 -14.70 -2.49
CA GLU A 98 2.89 -14.35 -1.70
C GLU A 98 2.78 -13.00 -0.98
N SER A 99 1.64 -12.31 -1.07
CA SER A 99 1.42 -11.01 -0.44
C SER A 99 1.50 -11.10 1.09
N HIS A 100 1.87 -10.00 1.71
CA HIS A 100 1.93 -9.93 3.16
C HIS A 100 0.54 -10.05 3.79
N TYR A 101 0.43 -10.75 4.92
CA TYR A 101 -0.84 -11.00 5.64
C TYR A 101 -1.58 -9.71 6.08
N SER A 102 -0.89 -8.57 6.11
CA SER A 102 -1.49 -7.28 6.46
C SER A 102 -2.66 -6.89 5.55
N VAL A 103 -2.67 -7.35 4.29
CA VAL A 103 -3.80 -7.12 3.38
C VAL A 103 -5.06 -7.83 3.86
N LEU A 104 -4.93 -9.09 4.32
CA LEU A 104 -6.05 -9.82 4.93
C LEU A 104 -6.55 -9.12 6.19
N MET A 105 -5.62 -8.68 7.05
CA MET A 105 -5.99 -7.94 8.27
C MET A 105 -6.69 -6.62 7.94
N ALA A 106 -6.20 -5.87 6.94
CA ALA A 106 -6.84 -4.65 6.47
C ALA A 106 -8.25 -4.91 5.96
N ALA A 107 -8.46 -5.97 5.16
CA ALA A 107 -9.77 -6.36 4.66
C ALA A 107 -10.75 -6.67 5.80
N ASN A 108 -10.28 -7.34 6.86
CA ASN A 108 -11.09 -7.59 8.05
C ASN A 108 -11.50 -6.29 8.76
N VAL A 109 -10.52 -5.45 9.09
CA VAL A 109 -10.75 -4.18 9.82
C VAL A 109 -11.67 -3.25 9.02
N LEU A 110 -11.50 -3.22 7.70
CA LEU A 110 -12.31 -2.40 6.79
C LEU A 110 -13.70 -3.01 6.50
N GLY A 111 -14.05 -4.17 7.05
CA GLY A 111 -15.34 -4.81 6.85
C GLY A 111 -15.52 -5.44 5.46
N ILE A 112 -14.45 -5.65 4.70
CA ILE A 112 -14.49 -6.33 3.40
C ILE A 112 -14.63 -7.84 3.61
N GLY A 113 -13.95 -8.39 4.61
CA GLY A 113 -13.93 -9.81 4.95
C GLY A 113 -12.83 -10.59 4.22
N TYR A 114 -12.34 -11.66 4.86
CA TYR A 114 -11.24 -12.48 4.34
C TYR A 114 -11.59 -13.19 3.02
N ASP A 115 -12.82 -13.66 2.88
CA ASP A 115 -13.28 -14.39 1.69
C ASP A 115 -13.35 -13.51 0.43
N ASN A 116 -13.29 -12.21 0.62
CA ASN A 116 -13.28 -11.21 -0.45
C ASN A 116 -11.87 -10.74 -0.83
N VAL A 117 -10.84 -11.33 -0.23
CA VAL A 117 -9.43 -11.16 -0.65
C VAL A 117 -9.07 -12.35 -1.54
N ILE A 118 -9.12 -12.13 -2.84
CA ILE A 118 -8.86 -13.15 -3.84
C ILE A 118 -7.36 -13.31 -4.02
N LYS A 119 -6.83 -14.47 -3.64
CA LYS A 119 -5.42 -14.80 -3.84
C LYS A 119 -5.20 -15.31 -5.25
N VAL A 120 -4.45 -14.56 -6.03
CA VAL A 120 -4.04 -14.92 -7.38
C VAL A 120 -2.76 -15.76 -7.32
N ALA A 121 -2.71 -16.82 -8.10
CA ALA A 121 -1.55 -17.69 -8.18
C ALA A 121 -0.30 -16.96 -8.68
N CYS A 122 0.85 -17.35 -8.13
CA CYS A 122 2.15 -16.88 -8.58
C CYS A 122 2.82 -17.89 -9.52
N ASP A 123 3.84 -17.42 -10.21
CA ASP A 123 4.80 -18.26 -10.92
C ASP A 123 5.86 -18.86 -9.95
N ASP A 124 6.83 -19.58 -10.49
CA ASP A 124 7.90 -20.24 -9.73
C ASP A 124 8.84 -19.23 -9.02
N ASP A 125 8.92 -18.00 -9.52
CA ASP A 125 9.71 -16.91 -8.95
C ASP A 125 8.93 -16.13 -7.87
N GLY A 126 7.66 -16.42 -7.70
CA GLY A 126 6.78 -15.81 -6.69
C GLY A 126 6.14 -14.51 -7.15
N LEU A 127 6.10 -14.24 -8.45
CA LEU A 127 5.43 -13.09 -9.04
C LEU A 127 3.98 -13.43 -9.35
N ILE A 128 3.08 -12.48 -9.13
CA ILE A 128 1.66 -12.65 -9.49
C ILE A 128 1.50 -12.94 -10.98
N ARG A 129 0.72 -13.95 -11.32
CA ARG A 129 0.43 -14.29 -12.71
C ARG A 129 -0.66 -13.36 -13.26
N VAL A 130 -0.27 -12.56 -14.25
CA VAL A 130 -1.13 -11.56 -14.88
C VAL A 130 -2.35 -12.19 -15.55
N ASP A 131 -2.17 -13.31 -16.26
CA ASP A 131 -3.25 -14.07 -16.90
C ASP A 131 -4.27 -14.57 -15.87
N ARG A 132 -3.80 -15.04 -14.72
CA ARG A 132 -4.68 -15.50 -13.64
C ARG A 132 -5.42 -14.35 -12.96
N LEU A 133 -4.81 -13.17 -12.85
CA LEU A 133 -5.51 -12.00 -12.34
C LEU A 133 -6.70 -11.63 -13.23
N GLU A 134 -6.53 -11.60 -14.55
CA GLU A 134 -7.61 -11.31 -15.48
C GLU A 134 -8.74 -12.31 -15.36
N GLU A 135 -8.43 -13.61 -15.29
CA GLU A 135 -9.42 -14.67 -15.09
C GLU A 135 -10.22 -14.47 -13.79
N GLU A 136 -9.54 -14.12 -12.69
CA GLU A 136 -10.17 -13.89 -11.38
C GLU A 136 -11.07 -12.64 -11.35
N ILE A 137 -10.67 -11.56 -12.06
CA ILE A 137 -11.48 -10.36 -12.22
C ILE A 137 -12.78 -10.71 -12.95
N HIS A 138 -12.69 -11.39 -14.10
CA HIS A 138 -13.84 -11.79 -14.89
C HIS A 138 -14.75 -12.74 -14.12
N ARG A 139 -14.19 -13.74 -13.43
CA ARG A 139 -14.93 -14.67 -12.59
C ARG A 139 -15.70 -13.94 -11.50
N SER A 140 -15.03 -13.04 -10.78
CA SER A 140 -15.65 -12.27 -9.70
C SER A 140 -16.84 -11.45 -10.19
N ARG A 141 -16.73 -10.80 -11.36
CA ARG A 141 -17.85 -10.07 -11.95
C ARG A 141 -19.01 -10.99 -12.36
N SER A 142 -18.71 -12.16 -12.93
CA SER A 142 -19.74 -13.15 -13.31
C SER A 142 -20.50 -13.71 -12.09
N GLU A 143 -19.84 -13.72 -10.92
CA GLU A 143 -20.45 -14.10 -9.63
C GLU A 143 -21.21 -12.94 -8.96
N GLY A 144 -21.35 -11.79 -9.61
CA GLY A 144 -22.04 -10.61 -9.07
C GLY A 144 -21.25 -9.85 -8.00
N LYS A 145 -19.95 -10.13 -7.87
CA LYS A 145 -19.05 -9.37 -6.99
C LYS A 145 -18.59 -8.07 -7.66
N THR A 146 -18.09 -7.16 -6.85
CA THR A 146 -17.57 -5.84 -7.30
C THR A 146 -16.07 -5.76 -7.08
N PRO A 147 -15.22 -6.09 -8.09
CA PRO A 147 -13.80 -5.81 -8.07
C PRO A 147 -13.53 -4.32 -7.87
N PHE A 148 -12.59 -3.97 -6.96
CA PHE A 148 -12.26 -2.56 -6.73
C PHE A 148 -10.77 -2.26 -6.59
N CYS A 149 -9.94 -3.25 -6.24
CA CYS A 149 -8.53 -3.01 -5.94
C CYS A 149 -7.67 -4.22 -6.32
N VAL A 150 -6.50 -3.96 -6.88
CA VAL A 150 -5.38 -4.91 -6.99
C VAL A 150 -4.26 -4.41 -6.07
N VAL A 151 -3.72 -5.32 -5.24
CA VAL A 151 -2.56 -5.04 -4.40
C VAL A 151 -1.36 -5.76 -5.00
N ALA A 152 -0.47 -5.02 -5.63
CA ALA A 152 0.82 -5.49 -6.11
C ALA A 152 1.86 -5.40 -4.98
N THR A 153 2.84 -6.29 -4.95
CA THR A 153 3.93 -6.26 -3.98
C THR A 153 5.26 -5.94 -4.67
N ALA A 154 5.91 -4.87 -4.23
CA ALA A 154 7.27 -4.52 -4.62
C ALA A 154 8.25 -4.99 -3.55
N GLY A 155 8.72 -6.22 -3.68
CA GLY A 155 9.60 -6.88 -2.71
C GLY A 155 8.82 -7.67 -1.66
N THR A 156 8.49 -8.93 -1.97
CA THR A 156 7.83 -9.82 -1.00
C THR A 156 8.70 -10.10 0.21
N THR A 157 8.09 -10.27 1.38
CA THR A 157 8.82 -10.44 2.66
C THR A 157 9.77 -11.64 2.66
N VAL A 158 9.41 -12.72 1.98
CA VAL A 158 10.18 -13.97 1.99
C VAL A 158 11.20 -14.02 0.87
N ARG A 159 10.79 -13.72 -0.36
CA ARG A 159 11.61 -13.89 -1.56
C ARG A 159 12.23 -12.58 -2.06
N GLY A 160 11.68 -11.43 -1.66
CA GLY A 160 12.04 -10.14 -2.25
C GLY A 160 11.57 -9.99 -3.71
N ALA A 161 10.59 -10.79 -4.13
CA ALA A 161 10.05 -10.78 -5.49
C ALA A 161 9.25 -9.49 -5.74
N PHE A 162 9.34 -8.97 -6.96
CA PHE A 162 8.62 -7.77 -7.41
C PHE A 162 7.56 -8.19 -8.42
N ASP A 163 6.30 -7.95 -8.11
CA ASP A 163 5.20 -8.17 -9.05
C ASP A 163 5.38 -7.32 -10.33
N PRO A 164 4.85 -7.75 -11.49
CA PRO A 164 4.95 -7.02 -12.76
C PRO A 164 4.05 -5.78 -12.76
N ILE A 165 4.47 -4.74 -11.99
CA ILE A 165 3.65 -3.55 -11.67
C ILE A 165 3.14 -2.85 -12.93
N ARG A 166 3.93 -2.80 -14.02
CA ARG A 166 3.51 -2.18 -15.28
C ARG A 166 2.30 -2.90 -15.87
N ASP A 167 2.39 -4.24 -16.01
CA ASP A 167 1.31 -5.04 -16.59
C ASP A 167 0.05 -4.98 -15.73
N LEU A 168 0.23 -5.02 -14.40
CA LEU A 168 -0.87 -4.86 -13.44
C LEU A 168 -1.50 -3.47 -13.54
N SER A 169 -0.71 -2.42 -13.78
CA SER A 169 -1.20 -1.05 -13.99
C SER A 169 -2.07 -0.96 -15.25
N GLU A 170 -1.66 -1.59 -16.35
CA GLU A 170 -2.44 -1.62 -17.59
C GLU A 170 -3.78 -2.32 -17.40
N ILE A 171 -3.80 -3.44 -16.68
CA ILE A 171 -5.04 -4.13 -16.30
C ILE A 171 -5.92 -3.24 -15.44
N CYS A 172 -5.36 -2.64 -14.38
CA CYS A 172 -6.12 -1.80 -13.48
C CYS A 172 -6.75 -0.61 -14.19
N LEU A 173 -6.04 0.02 -15.13
CA LEU A 173 -6.57 1.10 -15.96
C LEU A 173 -7.73 0.62 -16.86
N ARG A 174 -7.57 -0.52 -17.54
CA ARG A 174 -8.59 -1.08 -18.42
C ARG A 174 -9.85 -1.53 -17.66
N GLU A 175 -9.65 -2.10 -16.48
CA GLU A 175 -10.71 -2.69 -15.66
C GLU A 175 -11.30 -1.69 -14.63
N GLU A 176 -10.84 -0.45 -14.63
CA GLU A 176 -11.25 0.62 -13.69
C GLU A 176 -11.03 0.23 -12.21
N LEU A 177 -9.89 -0.41 -11.92
CA LEU A 177 -9.52 -0.84 -10.58
C LEU A 177 -8.46 0.09 -9.98
N TRP A 178 -8.50 0.24 -8.66
CA TRP A 178 -7.41 0.86 -7.92
C TRP A 178 -6.19 -0.05 -7.90
N LEU A 179 -5.01 0.48 -8.24
CA LEU A 179 -3.75 -0.20 -8.00
C LEU A 179 -3.12 0.32 -6.71
N HIS A 180 -3.00 -0.54 -5.71
CA HIS A 180 -2.20 -0.31 -4.52
C HIS A 180 -0.89 -1.07 -4.63
N VAL A 181 0.24 -0.41 -4.38
CA VAL A 181 1.55 -1.07 -4.39
C VAL A 181 2.09 -1.13 -2.96
N ASP A 182 2.14 -2.33 -2.39
CA ASP A 182 2.86 -2.58 -1.16
C ASP A 182 4.36 -2.58 -1.45
N ALA A 183 4.99 -1.45 -1.19
CA ALA A 183 6.41 -1.21 -1.38
C ALA A 183 7.16 -1.08 -0.04
N ALA A 184 6.60 -1.63 1.04
CA ALA A 184 7.17 -1.51 2.39
C ALA A 184 8.61 -2.04 2.47
N TRP A 185 8.95 -3.06 1.68
CA TRP A 185 10.29 -3.61 1.57
C TRP A 185 11.07 -3.03 0.39
N GLY A 186 10.55 -3.12 -0.82
CA GLY A 186 11.27 -2.79 -2.04
C GLY A 186 11.19 -1.33 -2.48
N GLY A 187 10.34 -0.50 -1.87
CA GLY A 187 10.14 0.88 -2.28
C GLY A 187 11.40 1.75 -2.24
N THR A 188 12.35 1.41 -1.39
CA THR A 188 13.65 2.10 -1.32
C THR A 188 14.47 2.00 -2.61
N CYS A 189 14.20 1.02 -3.49
CA CYS A 189 14.83 0.92 -4.79
C CYS A 189 14.57 2.15 -5.67
N LEU A 190 13.44 2.83 -5.48
CA LEU A 190 13.09 4.05 -6.21
C LEU A 190 14.07 5.21 -5.97
N PHE A 191 14.78 5.21 -4.84
CA PHE A 191 15.77 6.23 -4.50
C PHE A 191 17.15 5.97 -5.09
N SER A 192 17.36 4.81 -5.71
CA SER A 192 18.61 4.43 -6.34
C SER A 192 18.57 4.68 -7.84
N ALA A 193 19.46 5.54 -8.37
CA ALA A 193 19.57 5.77 -9.81
C ALA A 193 19.90 4.47 -10.61
N LYS A 194 20.53 3.48 -9.94
CA LYS A 194 20.88 2.19 -10.56
C LYS A 194 19.69 1.22 -10.62
N HIS A 195 18.79 1.27 -9.63
CA HIS A 195 17.72 0.28 -9.47
C HIS A 195 16.32 0.88 -9.75
N ARG A 196 16.27 2.17 -10.04
CA ARG A 196 15.05 2.84 -10.48
C ARG A 196 14.83 2.50 -11.96
N ILE A 197 13.90 1.60 -12.23
CA ILE A 197 13.51 1.18 -13.57
C ILE A 197 12.23 1.91 -13.96
#